data_3967a19ce3c134d7ef21ecfa576a9c2a
#
_entry.id   3967a19ce3c134d7ef21ecfa576a9c2a
#
_cell.length_a   1.000
_cell.length_b   1.000
_cell.length_c   1.000
_cell.angle_alpha   90.00
_cell.angle_beta   90.00
_cell.angle_gamma   90.00
#
_symmetry.space_group_name_H-M   'P 1'
#
loop_
_entity.id
_entity.type
_entity.pdbx_description
1 polymer ?
#
loop_
_entity_poly.entity_id
_entity_poly.type
_entity_poly.pdbx_seq_one_letter_code
_entity_poly.pdbx_strand_id
1 'polypeptide(L)'
;MHQELIRELAMITDEERRILEGKQEIDPQLYTEKKEMVVDSAKLLKKGKLIQVRPHTRFVHFPAHTHNYIEVIYMCQGTTTHIVNGNQVVLEQGDLLFLNQNAVQEILPAGEYDIAVN
;
A
#
# COMPACT_ATOMS: atom_id res chain seq x y z
N MET A 1 17.37 6.24 -5.41
CA MET A 1 16.94 6.53 -4.02
C MET A 1 18.07 6.20 -3.06
N HIS A 2 18.20 6.94 -1.99
CA HIS A 2 19.25 6.77 -0.99
C HIS A 2 19.16 5.40 -0.32
N GLN A 3 20.27 4.68 -0.22
CA GLN A 3 20.28 3.29 0.28
C GLN A 3 19.85 3.15 1.73
N GLU A 4 20.17 4.13 2.57
CA GLU A 4 19.70 4.13 3.97
C GLU A 4 18.19 4.22 4.07
N LEU A 5 17.58 5.06 3.25
CA LEU A 5 16.13 5.18 3.19
C LEU A 5 15.49 3.88 2.72
N ILE A 6 16.06 3.24 1.71
CA ILE A 6 15.59 1.92 1.25
C ILE A 6 15.64 0.90 2.38
N ARG A 7 16.72 0.87 3.15
CA ARG A 7 16.84 -0.05 4.30
C ARG A 7 15.79 0.20 5.36
N GLU A 8 15.51 1.46 5.67
CA GLU A 8 14.45 1.81 6.62
C GLU A 8 13.07 1.39 6.10
N LEU A 9 12.79 1.66 4.83
CA LEU A 9 11.53 1.27 4.21
C LEU A 9 11.38 -0.24 4.07
N ALA A 10 12.48 -0.97 3.97
CA ALA A 10 12.47 -2.42 3.88
C ALA A 10 12.27 -3.13 5.21
N MET A 11 12.33 -2.43 6.34
CA MET A 11 12.08 -3.01 7.65
C MET A 11 10.68 -3.59 7.72
N ILE A 12 10.58 -4.78 8.25
CA ILE A 12 9.30 -5.47 8.38
C ILE A 12 8.46 -4.77 9.45
N THR A 13 7.27 -4.31 9.06
CA THR A 13 6.33 -3.68 9.99
C THR A 13 5.66 -4.72 10.89
N ASP A 14 5.01 -4.26 11.96
CA ASP A 14 4.28 -5.16 12.85
C ASP A 14 3.15 -5.88 12.11
N GLU A 15 2.46 -5.20 11.20
CA GLU A 15 1.43 -5.81 10.37
C GLU A 15 2.03 -6.90 9.46
N GLU A 16 3.14 -6.59 8.77
CA GLU A 16 3.83 -7.55 7.89
C GLU A 16 4.32 -8.76 8.68
N ARG A 17 4.80 -8.57 9.90
CA ARG A 17 5.23 -9.68 10.76
C ARG A 17 4.07 -10.61 11.07
N ARG A 18 2.90 -10.07 11.41
CA ARG A 18 1.70 -10.88 11.67
C ARG A 18 1.27 -11.66 10.43
N ILE A 19 1.37 -11.05 9.26
CA ILE A 19 1.09 -11.72 7.98
C ILE A 19 2.04 -12.89 7.77
N LEU A 20 3.35 -12.67 7.97
CA LEU A 20 4.38 -13.71 7.81
C LEU A 20 4.24 -14.84 8.83
N GLU A 21 3.70 -14.57 10.01
CA GLU A 21 3.47 -15.56 11.07
C GLU A 21 2.21 -16.41 10.86
N GLY A 22 1.47 -16.20 9.79
CA GLY A 22 0.35 -17.06 9.42
C GLY A 22 -0.96 -16.37 9.11
N LYS A 23 -1.09 -15.06 9.36
CA LYS A 23 -2.25 -14.29 8.91
C LYS A 23 -1.99 -13.82 7.49
N GLN A 24 -2.44 -14.55 6.50
CA GLN A 24 -2.24 -14.22 5.10
C GLN A 24 -3.22 -13.16 4.58
N GLU A 25 -3.77 -12.34 5.48
CA GLU A 25 -4.74 -11.31 5.15
C GLU A 25 -4.39 -10.02 5.87
N ILE A 26 -4.72 -8.89 5.25
CA ILE A 26 -4.64 -7.60 5.94
C ILE A 26 -5.68 -7.54 7.06
N ASP A 27 -5.43 -6.67 8.05
CA ASP A 27 -6.43 -6.36 9.07
C ASP A 27 -7.23 -5.15 8.58
N PRO A 28 -8.50 -5.33 8.18
CA PRO A 28 -9.31 -4.21 7.66
C PRO A 28 -9.48 -3.06 8.65
N GLN A 29 -9.41 -3.34 9.95
CA GLN A 29 -9.59 -2.30 10.98
C GLN A 29 -8.46 -1.27 10.97
N LEU A 30 -7.29 -1.61 10.42
CA LEU A 30 -6.17 -0.66 10.28
C LEU A 30 -6.42 0.36 9.16
N TYR A 31 -7.34 0.09 8.24
CA TYR A 31 -7.55 0.87 7.03
C TYR A 31 -8.93 1.50 6.92
N THR A 32 -9.96 0.89 7.51
CA THR A 32 -11.34 1.35 7.35
C THR A 32 -12.16 1.13 8.62
N GLU A 33 -13.16 1.98 8.83
CA GLU A 33 -14.18 1.80 9.89
C GLU A 33 -15.50 1.28 9.32
N LYS A 34 -15.60 1.15 8.00
CA LYS A 34 -16.82 0.76 7.28
C LYS A 34 -16.77 -0.72 6.88
N LYS A 35 -17.95 -1.32 6.68
CA LYS A 35 -18.05 -2.67 6.11
C LYS A 35 -17.54 -2.74 4.68
N GLU A 36 -17.71 -1.65 3.92
CA GLU A 36 -17.16 -1.53 2.59
C GLU A 36 -15.67 -1.22 2.68
N MET A 37 -14.87 -1.82 1.78
CA MET A 37 -13.44 -1.60 1.81
C MET A 37 -13.08 -0.26 1.16
N VAL A 38 -13.31 0.81 1.92
CA VAL A 38 -12.85 2.16 1.63
C VAL A 38 -11.73 2.49 2.61
N VAL A 39 -10.53 2.65 2.11
CA VAL A 39 -9.40 3.04 2.97
C VAL A 39 -9.61 4.48 3.43
N ASP A 40 -9.67 4.66 4.73
CA ASP A 40 -10.08 5.91 5.36
C ASP A 40 -8.87 6.73 5.79
N SER A 41 -8.80 7.99 5.33
CA SER A 41 -7.74 8.93 5.72
C SER A 41 -7.66 9.11 7.25
N ALA A 42 -8.78 9.01 7.96
CA ALA A 42 -8.79 9.10 9.41
C ALA A 42 -7.98 7.99 10.10
N LYS A 43 -7.81 6.84 9.43
CA LYS A 43 -7.00 5.73 9.93
C LYS A 43 -5.52 5.88 9.59
N LEU A 44 -5.20 6.51 8.46
CA LEU A 44 -3.85 6.56 7.92
C LEU A 44 -3.16 7.89 8.14
N LEU A 45 -3.91 9.01 8.08
CA LEU A 45 -3.33 10.32 8.28
C LEU A 45 -3.37 10.72 9.76
N LYS A 46 -2.27 11.19 10.28
CA LYS A 46 -2.23 11.78 11.61
C LYS A 46 -3.09 13.04 11.63
N LYS A 47 -3.77 13.29 12.75
CA LYS A 47 -4.59 14.48 12.93
C LYS A 47 -3.79 15.73 12.58
N GLY A 48 -4.35 16.59 11.71
CA GLY A 48 -3.72 17.82 11.27
C GLY A 48 -2.73 17.67 10.12
N LYS A 49 -2.50 16.46 9.62
CA LYS A 49 -1.66 16.23 8.45
C LYS A 49 -2.50 16.21 7.18
N LEU A 50 -2.01 16.92 6.15
CA LEU A 50 -2.62 16.92 4.82
C LEU A 50 -2.00 15.86 3.91
N ILE A 51 -0.76 15.48 4.18
CA ILE A 51 -0.01 14.49 3.41
C ILE A 51 0.71 13.57 4.39
N GLN A 52 0.71 12.29 4.10
CA GLN A 52 1.49 11.30 4.84
C GLN A 52 2.06 10.29 3.87
N VAL A 53 3.33 9.91 4.10
CA VAL A 53 4.00 8.88 3.32
C VAL A 53 4.14 7.64 4.20
N ARG A 54 3.77 6.48 3.64
CA ARG A 54 3.80 5.20 4.34
C ARG A 54 4.41 4.13 3.45
N PRO A 55 5.14 3.15 4.04
CA PRO A 55 5.54 1.98 3.26
C PRO A 55 4.30 1.15 2.89
N HIS A 56 4.32 0.61 1.67
CA HIS A 56 3.28 -0.31 1.24
C HIS A 56 3.42 -1.65 1.97
N THR A 57 2.31 -2.20 2.45
CA THR A 57 2.28 -3.50 3.11
C THR A 57 2.54 -4.63 2.11
N ARG A 58 3.61 -5.39 2.36
CA ARG A 58 4.06 -6.49 1.50
C ARG A 58 3.50 -7.83 1.97
N PHE A 59 3.78 -8.87 1.20
CA PHE A 59 3.58 -10.28 1.53
C PHE A 59 2.12 -10.75 1.54
N VAL A 60 1.19 -9.90 1.17
CA VAL A 60 -0.22 -10.21 1.26
C VAL A 60 -0.97 -9.61 0.07
N HIS A 61 -2.04 -10.29 -0.34
CA HIS A 61 -3.02 -9.73 -1.26
C HIS A 61 -3.81 -8.63 -0.54
N PHE A 62 -3.79 -7.44 -1.10
CA PHE A 62 -4.62 -6.34 -0.63
C PHE A 62 -5.91 -6.34 -1.46
N PRO A 63 -7.06 -6.63 -0.86
CA PRO A 63 -8.30 -6.81 -1.62
C PRO A 63 -8.76 -5.51 -2.31
N ALA A 64 -9.63 -5.64 -3.28
CA ALA A 64 -10.17 -4.51 -4.03
C ALA A 64 -10.75 -3.47 -3.07
N HIS A 65 -10.34 -2.23 -3.24
CA HIS A 65 -10.72 -1.13 -2.35
C HIS A 65 -10.66 0.20 -3.08
N THR A 66 -11.33 1.19 -2.50
CA THR A 66 -11.19 2.59 -2.86
C THR A 66 -10.58 3.35 -1.69
N HIS A 67 -10.32 4.64 -1.88
CA HIS A 67 -9.80 5.54 -0.86
C HIS A 67 -10.72 6.76 -0.75
N ASN A 68 -10.82 7.35 0.42
CA ASN A 68 -11.51 8.63 0.58
C ASN A 68 -10.55 9.84 0.44
N TYR A 69 -9.42 9.62 -0.23
CA TYR A 69 -8.38 10.61 -0.51
C TYR A 69 -7.66 10.23 -1.81
N ILE A 70 -6.81 11.12 -2.31
CA ILE A 70 -5.97 10.84 -3.47
C ILE A 70 -4.74 10.07 -3.01
N GLU A 71 -4.47 8.93 -3.64
CA GLU A 71 -3.29 8.12 -3.36
C GLU A 71 -2.26 8.27 -4.48
N VAL A 72 -1.00 8.41 -4.09
CA VAL A 72 0.14 8.36 -5.02
C VAL A 72 1.04 7.23 -4.55
N ILE A 73 1.36 6.30 -5.46
CA ILE A 73 2.28 5.20 -5.18
C ILE A 73 3.57 5.47 -5.94
N TYR A 74 4.70 5.43 -5.23
CA TYR A 74 6.02 5.51 -5.83
C TYR A 74 6.77 4.20 -5.62
N MET A 75 7.25 3.61 -6.73
CA MET A 75 7.99 2.35 -6.69
C MET A 75 9.47 2.62 -6.47
N CYS A 76 9.94 2.35 -5.26
CA CYS A 76 11.32 2.63 -4.85
C CYS A 76 12.30 1.57 -5.32
N GLN A 77 11.88 0.31 -5.32
CA GLN A 77 12.73 -0.83 -5.64
C GLN A 77 11.86 -2.05 -5.95
N GLY A 78 12.28 -2.87 -6.92
CA GLY A 78 11.51 -4.04 -7.30
C GLY A 78 10.27 -3.70 -8.11
N THR A 79 9.26 -4.54 -8.03
CA THR A 79 8.00 -4.39 -8.77
C THR A 79 6.80 -4.68 -7.89
N THR A 80 5.67 -4.03 -8.22
CA THR A 80 4.37 -4.38 -7.66
C THR A 80 3.35 -4.49 -8.78
N THR A 81 2.38 -5.37 -8.62
CA THR A 81 1.30 -5.57 -9.57
C THR A 81 -0.01 -5.14 -8.95
N HIS A 82 -0.69 -4.23 -9.65
CA HIS A 82 -1.97 -3.65 -9.22
C HIS A 82 -3.03 -3.98 -10.25
N ILE A 83 -4.26 -4.15 -9.79
CA ILE A 83 -5.41 -4.25 -10.68
C ILE A 83 -6.25 -3.00 -10.41
N VAL A 84 -6.25 -2.08 -11.38
CA VAL A 84 -6.91 -0.78 -11.25
C VAL A 84 -8.10 -0.73 -12.20
N ASN A 85 -9.29 -0.62 -11.64
CA ASN A 85 -10.54 -0.63 -12.42
C ASN A 85 -10.59 -1.83 -13.38
N GLY A 86 -10.13 -3.01 -12.94
CA GLY A 86 -10.10 -4.23 -13.73
C GLY A 86 -8.91 -4.38 -14.67
N ASN A 87 -8.01 -3.41 -14.74
CA ASN A 87 -6.84 -3.46 -15.62
C ASN A 87 -5.56 -3.70 -14.81
N GLN A 88 -4.73 -4.62 -15.29
CA GLN A 88 -3.45 -4.90 -14.65
C GLN A 88 -2.44 -3.81 -14.95
N VAL A 89 -1.82 -3.30 -13.90
CA VAL A 89 -0.74 -2.31 -13.96
C VAL A 89 0.45 -2.83 -13.18
N VAL A 90 1.60 -2.93 -13.81
CA VAL A 90 2.85 -3.33 -13.15
C VAL A 90 3.71 -2.09 -12.97
N LEU A 91 4.05 -1.79 -11.72
CA LEU A 91 4.97 -0.70 -11.39
C LEU A 91 6.38 -1.24 -11.27
N GLU A 92 7.31 -0.56 -11.93
CA GLU A 92 8.74 -0.84 -11.86
C GLU A 92 9.43 0.32 -11.14
N GLN A 93 10.66 0.09 -10.73
CA GLN A 93 11.44 1.11 -10.02
C GLN A 93 11.40 2.46 -10.72
N GLY A 94 11.03 3.50 -9.98
CA GLY A 94 10.90 4.85 -10.49
C GLY A 94 9.50 5.24 -10.98
N ASP A 95 8.59 4.27 -11.09
CA ASP A 95 7.23 4.56 -11.55
C ASP A 95 6.39 5.22 -10.47
N LEU A 96 5.48 6.07 -10.91
CA LEU A 96 4.45 6.70 -10.08
C LEU A 96 3.07 6.27 -10.57
N LEU A 97 2.18 5.95 -9.65
CA LEU A 97 0.78 5.68 -9.93
C LEU A 97 -0.09 6.63 -9.10
N PHE A 98 -0.92 7.41 -9.79
CA PHE A 98 -1.86 8.33 -9.15
C PHE A 98 -3.27 7.73 -9.21
N LEU A 99 -3.92 7.64 -8.05
CA LEU A 99 -5.26 7.10 -7.93
C LEU A 99 -6.19 8.15 -7.32
N ASN A 100 -7.30 8.42 -8.01
CA ASN A 100 -8.34 9.26 -7.45
C ASN A 100 -9.27 8.46 -6.54
N GLN A 101 -10.23 9.13 -5.91
CA GLN A 101 -11.16 8.50 -4.97
C GLN A 101 -12.11 7.48 -5.63
N ASN A 102 -12.25 7.52 -6.94
CA ASN A 102 -13.14 6.61 -7.68
C ASN A 102 -12.43 5.36 -8.19
N ALA A 103 -11.10 5.34 -8.15
CA ALA A 103 -10.33 4.19 -8.61
C ALA A 103 -10.46 3.03 -7.65
N VAL A 104 -10.83 1.86 -8.17
CA VAL A 104 -10.87 0.61 -7.41
C VAL A 104 -9.55 -0.10 -7.66
N GLN A 105 -8.80 -0.34 -6.60
CA GLN A 105 -7.48 -0.95 -6.66
C GLN A 105 -7.43 -2.24 -5.87
N GLU A 106 -6.82 -3.26 -6.48
CA GLU A 106 -6.41 -4.49 -5.84
C GLU A 106 -4.90 -4.61 -6.01
N ILE A 107 -4.19 -5.09 -4.99
CA ILE A 107 -2.74 -5.22 -5.06
C ILE A 107 -2.37 -6.66 -4.79
N LEU A 108 -1.60 -7.26 -5.71
CA LEU A 108 -1.10 -8.61 -5.55
C LEU A 108 0.05 -8.65 -4.53
N PRO A 109 0.30 -9.82 -3.90
CA PRO A 109 1.39 -9.91 -2.91
C PRO A 109 2.73 -9.49 -3.49
N ALA A 110 3.47 -8.70 -2.72
CA ALA A 110 4.83 -8.29 -3.05
C ALA A 110 5.83 -9.00 -2.13
N GLY A 111 7.07 -9.11 -2.57
CA GLY A 111 8.14 -9.76 -1.83
C GLY A 111 8.98 -8.79 -1.01
N GLU A 112 9.96 -9.35 -0.30
CA GLU A 112 10.84 -8.59 0.59
C GLU A 112 11.63 -7.50 -0.15
N TYR A 113 12.01 -7.76 -1.39
CA TYR A 113 12.77 -6.83 -2.23
C TYR A 113 11.92 -5.68 -2.77
N ASP A 114 10.60 -5.86 -2.85
CA ASP A 114 9.70 -4.93 -3.50
C ASP A 114 9.29 -3.83 -2.52
N ILE A 115 9.82 -2.63 -2.70
CA ILE A 115 9.65 -1.50 -1.79
C ILE A 115 8.91 -0.38 -2.51
N ALA A 116 7.71 -0.09 -2.02
CA ALA A 116 6.90 1.02 -2.49
C ALA A 116 6.46 1.89 -1.32
N VAL A 117 6.19 3.15 -1.60
CA VAL A 117 5.59 4.08 -0.64
C VAL A 117 4.32 4.68 -1.23
N ASN A 118 3.41 5.02 -0.36
CA ASN A 118 2.16 5.67 -0.74
C ASN A 118 1.71 6.71 0.29
#